data_1a77bd4dc8c9be8fa2cbc1d5166a3c28
#
_entry.id   1a77bd4dc8c9be8fa2cbc1d5166a3c28
#
_cell.length_a   1.000
_cell.length_b   1.000
_cell.length_c   1.000
_cell.angle_alpha   90.00
_cell.angle_beta   90.00
_cell.angle_gamma   90.00
#
_symmetry.space_group_name_H-M   'P 1'
#
loop_
_entity.id
_entity.type
_entity.pdbx_description
1 polymer ?
#
loop_
_entity_poly.entity_id
_entity_poly.type
_entity_poly.pdbx_seq_one_letter_code
_entity_poly.pdbx_strand_id
1 'polypeptide(L)'
;MRRPLVAGNWKMHGSLQSVSALVAGLKGLDGVAGVDVVVIPTLVHLPSVVEGLTATSLLVGAQTCAPVAGEKALTGEVSSTQLAEFGCRYVLVGHSERRALLGEDDEVVAKKFAAIQEGGMLPVLCVGETREEREAGRTLEVVGDQLKAVIDAVGVAAFANAVVAYEPVWAIGTGLTATPEQAQEVHAAIRALVREADAGVAEGLQLLYGGSVKAANAAELFGMPDIDGGLVGGASLNAEEFSAICRAAGRG
;
A
#
# COMPACT_ATOMS: atom_id res chain seq x y z
N MET A 1 -7.60 -14.30 12.33
CA MET A 1 -6.75 -13.11 12.58
C MET A 1 -6.06 -12.78 11.27
N ARG A 2 -6.11 -11.52 10.79
CA ARG A 2 -5.47 -11.09 9.55
C ARG A 2 -3.95 -11.10 9.72
N ARG A 3 -3.24 -11.54 8.68
CA ARG A 3 -1.77 -11.54 8.69
C ARG A 3 -1.26 -10.10 8.52
N PRO A 4 -0.35 -9.60 9.34
CA PRO A 4 0.22 -8.28 9.18
C PRO A 4 0.97 -8.13 7.86
N LEU A 5 0.86 -6.95 7.23
CA LEU A 5 1.52 -6.59 5.98
C LEU A 5 2.26 -5.27 6.14
N VAL A 6 3.56 -5.24 5.87
CA VAL A 6 4.37 -4.01 5.83
C VAL A 6 4.93 -3.81 4.44
N ALA A 7 4.50 -2.75 3.78
CA ALA A 7 4.89 -2.42 2.41
C ALA A 7 5.76 -1.17 2.39
N GLY A 8 6.96 -1.27 1.85
CA GLY A 8 7.91 -0.16 1.70
C GLY A 8 7.80 0.50 0.34
N ASN A 9 7.10 1.64 0.26
CA ASN A 9 7.01 2.44 -0.95
C ASN A 9 8.25 3.34 -1.07
N TRP A 10 9.16 2.99 -1.97
CA TRP A 10 10.40 3.76 -2.18
C TRP A 10 10.19 5.05 -2.96
N LYS A 11 8.96 5.28 -3.45
CA LYS A 11 8.62 6.46 -4.25
C LYS A 11 9.61 6.65 -5.40
N MET A 12 9.91 7.88 -5.80
CA MET A 12 10.86 8.21 -6.86
C MET A 12 12.29 8.39 -6.27
N HIS A 13 12.77 7.38 -5.52
CA HIS A 13 14.10 7.39 -4.92
C HIS A 13 14.94 6.20 -5.37
N GLY A 14 16.25 6.41 -5.35
CA GLY A 14 17.25 5.39 -5.56
C GLY A 14 18.11 5.61 -6.80
N SER A 15 19.37 5.24 -6.67
CA SER A 15 20.31 4.97 -7.77
C SER A 15 20.57 3.46 -7.80
N LEU A 16 21.18 2.94 -8.86
CA LEU A 16 21.58 1.52 -8.91
C LEU A 16 22.39 1.12 -7.67
N GLN A 17 23.33 1.98 -7.25
CA GLN A 17 24.18 1.72 -6.09
C GLN A 17 23.40 1.71 -4.78
N SER A 18 22.57 2.74 -4.52
CA SER A 18 21.82 2.83 -3.26
C SER A 18 20.73 1.75 -3.16
N VAL A 19 20.10 1.40 -4.27
CA VAL A 19 19.11 0.31 -4.33
C VAL A 19 19.77 -1.04 -4.06
N SER A 20 20.94 -1.32 -4.65
CA SER A 20 21.69 -2.54 -4.37
C SER A 20 22.09 -2.65 -2.89
N ALA A 21 22.56 -1.56 -2.29
CA ALA A 21 22.89 -1.52 -0.87
C ALA A 21 21.67 -1.73 0.03
N LEU A 22 20.54 -1.08 -0.31
CA LEU A 22 19.28 -1.26 0.43
C LEU A 22 18.79 -2.70 0.36
N VAL A 23 18.74 -3.30 -0.84
CA VAL A 23 18.36 -4.71 -1.03
C VAL A 23 19.24 -5.64 -0.21
N ALA A 24 20.57 -5.42 -0.20
CA ALA A 24 21.49 -6.23 0.59
C ALA A 24 21.19 -6.13 2.09
N GLY A 25 20.87 -4.92 2.60
CA GLY A 25 20.51 -4.70 4.00
C GLY A 25 19.17 -5.34 4.38
N LEU A 26 18.23 -5.43 3.44
CA LEU A 26 16.91 -6.02 3.68
C LEU A 26 16.89 -7.55 3.73
N LYS A 27 17.92 -8.23 3.24
CA LYS A 27 18.01 -9.70 3.31
C LYS A 27 17.97 -10.22 4.76
N GLY A 28 18.37 -9.42 5.73
CA GLY A 28 18.26 -9.72 7.17
C GLY A 28 16.81 -9.75 7.70
N LEU A 29 15.83 -9.35 6.87
CA LEU A 29 14.39 -9.46 7.16
C LEU A 29 13.80 -10.83 6.77
N ASP A 30 14.57 -11.67 6.11
CA ASP A 30 14.14 -13.03 5.80
C ASP A 30 13.82 -13.76 7.10
N GLY A 31 12.56 -14.17 7.26
CA GLY A 31 12.11 -14.87 8.44
C GLY A 31 11.51 -14.01 9.58
N VAL A 32 11.09 -12.75 9.31
CA VAL A 32 10.18 -12.08 10.26
C VAL A 32 8.88 -12.88 10.32
N ALA A 33 8.78 -13.71 11.36
CA ALA A 33 7.70 -14.69 11.47
C ALA A 33 6.32 -14.01 11.51
N GLY A 34 5.42 -14.49 10.67
CA GLY A 34 4.01 -14.07 10.70
C GLY A 34 3.71 -12.72 10.03
N VAL A 35 4.69 -12.04 9.42
CA VAL A 35 4.52 -10.77 8.71
C VAL A 35 4.83 -10.93 7.23
N ASP A 36 3.99 -10.39 6.35
CA ASP A 36 4.32 -10.22 4.95
C ASP A 36 5.07 -8.89 4.76
N VAL A 37 6.25 -8.95 4.15
CA VAL A 37 7.07 -7.77 3.88
C VAL A 37 7.17 -7.58 2.38
N VAL A 38 6.77 -6.38 1.90
CA VAL A 38 6.78 -6.03 0.49
C VAL A 38 7.67 -4.82 0.27
N VAL A 39 8.52 -4.85 -0.77
CA VAL A 39 9.26 -3.67 -1.24
C VAL A 39 8.70 -3.22 -2.59
N ILE A 40 8.52 -1.92 -2.74
CA ILE A 40 7.86 -1.30 -3.89
C ILE A 40 8.79 -0.25 -4.49
N PRO A 41 9.74 -0.66 -5.35
CA PRO A 41 10.71 0.23 -6.00
C PRO A 41 10.06 0.97 -7.17
N THR A 42 10.80 1.95 -7.73
CA THR A 42 10.49 2.48 -9.07
C THR A 42 10.62 1.38 -10.12
N LEU A 43 9.85 1.48 -11.21
CA LEU A 43 9.84 0.48 -12.29
C LEU A 43 11.23 0.21 -12.89
N VAL A 44 12.07 1.24 -13.00
CA VAL A 44 13.44 1.11 -13.55
C VAL A 44 14.37 0.26 -12.67
N HIS A 45 14.05 0.10 -11.39
CA HIS A 45 14.81 -0.72 -10.44
C HIS A 45 14.21 -2.10 -10.19
N LEU A 46 12.99 -2.33 -10.68
CA LEU A 46 12.23 -3.56 -10.43
C LEU A 46 13.04 -4.83 -10.78
N PRO A 47 13.67 -4.96 -11.97
CA PRO A 47 14.42 -6.16 -12.32
C PRO A 47 15.56 -6.45 -11.34
N SER A 48 16.34 -5.43 -10.96
CA SER A 48 17.48 -5.61 -10.06
C SER A 48 17.05 -5.91 -8.63
N VAL A 49 15.90 -5.38 -8.19
CA VAL A 49 15.33 -5.68 -6.86
C VAL A 49 14.83 -7.11 -6.81
N VAL A 50 14.11 -7.56 -7.83
CA VAL A 50 13.64 -8.96 -7.94
C VAL A 50 14.81 -9.93 -7.91
N GLU A 51 15.84 -9.70 -8.74
CA GLU A 51 17.07 -10.52 -8.75
C GLU A 51 17.75 -10.53 -7.38
N GLY A 52 17.89 -9.35 -6.77
CA GLY A 52 18.56 -9.21 -5.46
C GLY A 52 17.83 -9.87 -4.30
N LEU A 53 16.51 -10.04 -4.38
CA LEU A 53 15.68 -10.67 -3.34
C LEU A 53 15.37 -12.14 -3.64
N THR A 54 15.88 -12.70 -4.73
CA THR A 54 15.76 -14.13 -5.02
C THR A 54 16.23 -14.96 -3.82
N ALA A 55 15.51 -15.99 -3.47
CA ALA A 55 15.74 -16.85 -2.30
C ALA A 55 15.51 -16.19 -0.93
N THR A 56 14.77 -15.08 -0.87
CA THR A 56 14.22 -14.53 0.37
C THR A 56 12.70 -14.67 0.39
N SER A 57 12.09 -14.49 1.57
CA SER A 57 10.63 -14.43 1.73
C SER A 57 10.03 -13.04 1.44
N LEU A 58 10.87 -12.05 1.11
CA LEU A 58 10.41 -10.70 0.79
C LEU A 58 9.66 -10.68 -0.55
N LEU A 59 8.53 -10.00 -0.54
CA LEU A 59 7.69 -9.84 -1.71
C LEU A 59 8.03 -8.53 -2.44
N VAL A 60 7.75 -8.48 -3.73
CA VAL A 60 7.97 -7.29 -4.54
C VAL A 60 6.63 -6.78 -5.06
N GLY A 61 6.50 -5.46 -5.11
CA GLY A 61 5.34 -4.78 -5.69
C GLY A 61 5.75 -3.66 -6.62
N ALA A 62 4.76 -3.04 -7.27
CA ALA A 62 4.94 -1.90 -8.16
C ALA A 62 4.16 -0.68 -7.66
N GLN A 63 4.62 0.53 -8.01
CA GLN A 63 4.04 1.79 -7.56
C GLN A 63 2.79 2.21 -8.34
N THR A 64 2.58 1.64 -9.51
CA THR A 64 1.42 1.87 -10.39
C THR A 64 1.44 0.88 -11.55
N CYS A 65 0.36 0.83 -12.32
CA CYS A 65 0.29 0.19 -13.65
C CYS A 65 -0.61 1.00 -14.58
N ALA A 66 -0.69 0.60 -15.85
CA ALA A 66 -1.67 1.10 -16.80
C ALA A 66 -3.11 0.76 -16.38
N PRO A 67 -4.13 1.57 -16.76
CA PRO A 67 -5.54 1.31 -16.45
C PRO A 67 -6.16 0.20 -17.32
N VAL A 68 -5.34 -0.57 -17.99
CA VAL A 68 -5.72 -1.73 -18.82
C VAL A 68 -4.72 -2.86 -18.61
N ALA A 69 -5.21 -4.09 -18.58
CA ALA A 69 -4.34 -5.26 -18.59
C ALA A 69 -3.86 -5.58 -20.01
N GLY A 70 -2.72 -6.25 -20.11
CA GLY A 70 -2.17 -6.73 -21.37
C GLY A 70 -1.55 -5.64 -22.25
N GLU A 71 -1.27 -6.00 -23.48
CA GLU A 71 -0.58 -5.15 -24.45
C GLU A 71 -1.52 -4.12 -25.07
N LYS A 72 -1.08 -2.86 -25.11
CA LYS A 72 -1.81 -1.73 -25.73
C LYS A 72 -0.83 -0.70 -26.29
N ALA A 73 -1.33 0.11 -27.23
CA ALA A 73 -0.59 1.26 -27.76
C ALA A 73 -0.63 2.44 -26.77
N LEU A 74 0.04 2.30 -25.63
CA LEU A 74 0.14 3.30 -24.55
C LEU A 74 1.61 3.54 -24.23
N THR A 75 2.25 4.41 -25.01
CA THR A 75 3.69 4.72 -24.87
C THR A 75 4.02 5.22 -23.48
N GLY A 76 4.97 4.55 -22.81
CA GLY A 76 5.45 4.91 -21.48
C GLY A 76 4.74 4.20 -20.33
N GLU A 77 3.59 3.58 -20.57
CA GLU A 77 2.88 2.79 -19.56
C GLU A 77 3.43 1.37 -19.43
N VAL A 78 3.21 0.78 -18.26
CA VAL A 78 3.55 -0.62 -17.95
C VAL A 78 2.26 -1.33 -17.55
N SER A 79 1.95 -2.45 -18.23
CA SER A 79 0.74 -3.23 -17.94
C SER A 79 0.89 -4.12 -16.70
N SER A 80 -0.23 -4.52 -16.13
CA SER A 80 -0.25 -5.45 -15.01
C SER A 80 0.35 -6.81 -15.39
N THR A 81 0.15 -7.28 -16.62
CA THR A 81 0.75 -8.54 -17.10
C THR A 81 2.27 -8.47 -17.17
N GLN A 82 2.85 -7.35 -17.63
CA GLN A 82 4.30 -7.13 -17.61
C GLN A 82 4.85 -7.13 -16.18
N LEU A 83 4.15 -6.52 -15.22
CA LEU A 83 4.57 -6.53 -13.82
C LEU A 83 4.52 -7.94 -13.20
N ALA A 84 3.52 -8.74 -13.57
CA ALA A 84 3.39 -10.12 -13.11
C ALA A 84 4.55 -11.00 -13.60
N GLU A 85 5.08 -10.79 -14.81
CA GLU A 85 6.25 -11.49 -15.33
C GLU A 85 7.51 -11.27 -14.48
N PHE A 86 7.63 -10.12 -13.82
CA PHE A 86 8.68 -9.83 -12.84
C PHE A 86 8.38 -10.37 -11.45
N GLY A 87 7.29 -11.10 -11.25
CA GLY A 87 6.93 -11.66 -9.95
C GLY A 87 6.37 -10.62 -8.96
N CYS A 88 5.91 -9.47 -9.43
CA CYS A 88 5.19 -8.53 -8.58
C CYS A 88 3.95 -9.19 -7.99
N ARG A 89 3.77 -9.03 -6.67
CA ARG A 89 2.61 -9.55 -5.96
C ARG A 89 1.58 -8.47 -5.67
N TYR A 90 2.03 -7.24 -5.43
CA TYR A 90 1.21 -6.10 -5.05
C TYR A 90 1.44 -4.93 -6.00
N VAL A 91 0.39 -4.11 -6.24
CA VAL A 91 0.54 -2.87 -7.01
C VAL A 91 -0.24 -1.76 -6.30
N LEU A 92 0.40 -0.62 -6.05
CA LEU A 92 -0.27 0.56 -5.50
C LEU A 92 -1.22 1.14 -6.54
N VAL A 93 -2.39 1.59 -6.10
CA VAL A 93 -3.36 2.29 -6.93
C VAL A 93 -4.02 3.42 -6.15
N GLY A 94 -4.19 4.57 -6.79
CA GLY A 94 -4.81 5.74 -6.18
C GLY A 94 -3.98 6.42 -5.10
N HIS A 95 -2.65 6.21 -5.05
CA HIS A 95 -1.77 6.91 -4.11
C HIS A 95 -1.97 8.42 -4.17
N SER A 96 -2.02 9.09 -3.01
CA SER A 96 -2.34 10.51 -2.90
C SER A 96 -1.51 11.42 -3.82
N GLU A 97 -0.23 11.13 -4.00
CA GLU A 97 0.64 11.88 -4.92
C GLU A 97 0.16 11.77 -6.39
N ARG A 98 -0.35 10.60 -6.80
CA ARG A 98 -0.84 10.40 -8.17
C ARG A 98 -2.20 11.07 -8.38
N ARG A 99 -3.07 11.04 -7.38
CA ARG A 99 -4.33 11.79 -7.40
C ARG A 99 -4.07 13.30 -7.51
N ALA A 100 -3.23 13.85 -6.65
CA ALA A 100 -2.98 15.28 -6.54
C ALA A 100 -2.12 15.84 -7.68
N LEU A 101 -1.07 15.13 -8.11
CA LEU A 101 -0.06 15.66 -9.03
C LEU A 101 -0.24 15.19 -10.47
N LEU A 102 -0.86 14.03 -10.67
CA LEU A 102 -1.02 13.40 -11.99
C LEU A 102 -2.48 13.27 -12.42
N GLY A 103 -3.42 13.78 -11.61
CA GLY A 103 -4.84 13.84 -11.95
C GLY A 103 -5.53 12.48 -12.05
N GLU A 104 -5.05 11.46 -11.31
CA GLU A 104 -5.74 10.17 -11.25
C GLU A 104 -7.02 10.31 -10.41
N ASP A 105 -8.15 10.37 -11.08
CA ASP A 105 -9.48 10.35 -10.46
C ASP A 105 -9.94 8.94 -10.08
N ASP A 106 -11.09 8.85 -9.43
CA ASP A 106 -11.62 7.56 -8.98
C ASP A 106 -11.97 6.61 -10.12
N GLU A 107 -12.33 7.12 -11.30
CA GLU A 107 -12.58 6.28 -12.49
C GLU A 107 -11.28 5.61 -12.96
N VAL A 108 -10.18 6.36 -13.05
CA VAL A 108 -8.87 5.83 -13.41
C VAL A 108 -8.39 4.84 -12.35
N VAL A 109 -8.59 5.15 -11.07
CA VAL A 109 -8.23 4.28 -9.94
C VAL A 109 -8.98 2.95 -10.01
N ALA A 110 -10.29 2.97 -10.25
CA ALA A 110 -11.09 1.75 -10.40
C ALA A 110 -10.65 0.89 -11.59
N LYS A 111 -10.34 1.51 -12.74
CA LYS A 111 -9.80 0.81 -13.91
C LYS A 111 -8.46 0.16 -13.62
N LYS A 112 -7.55 0.86 -12.96
CA LYS A 112 -6.25 0.29 -12.54
C LYS A 112 -6.42 -0.85 -11.55
N PHE A 113 -7.33 -0.71 -10.57
CA PHE A 113 -7.66 -1.76 -9.62
C PHE A 113 -8.09 -3.05 -10.34
N ALA A 114 -9.02 -2.96 -11.28
CA ALA A 114 -9.45 -4.08 -12.10
C ALA A 114 -8.30 -4.70 -12.91
N ALA A 115 -7.51 -3.85 -13.60
CA ALA A 115 -6.38 -4.30 -14.41
C ALA A 115 -5.31 -5.03 -13.58
N ILE A 116 -5.08 -4.63 -12.32
CA ILE A 116 -4.16 -5.32 -11.41
C ILE A 116 -4.66 -6.73 -11.11
N GLN A 117 -5.96 -6.87 -10.82
CA GLN A 117 -6.56 -8.18 -10.55
C GLN A 117 -6.60 -9.08 -11.78
N GLU A 118 -6.87 -8.54 -12.96
CA GLU A 118 -6.76 -9.28 -14.23
C GLU A 118 -5.33 -9.81 -14.46
N GLY A 119 -4.32 -9.07 -14.01
CA GLY A 119 -2.91 -9.51 -14.01
C GLY A 119 -2.57 -10.53 -12.91
N GLY A 120 -3.52 -10.96 -12.10
CA GLY A 120 -3.31 -11.93 -11.02
C GLY A 120 -2.61 -11.37 -9.78
N MET A 121 -2.52 -10.06 -9.64
CA MET A 121 -1.88 -9.37 -8.51
C MET A 121 -2.91 -8.76 -7.54
N LEU A 122 -2.44 -8.34 -6.39
CA LEU A 122 -3.24 -7.72 -5.34
C LEU A 122 -3.12 -6.18 -5.43
N PRO A 123 -4.20 -5.45 -5.72
CA PRO A 123 -4.18 -3.99 -5.62
C PRO A 123 -4.06 -3.55 -4.17
N VAL A 124 -3.23 -2.54 -3.90
CA VAL A 124 -3.20 -1.79 -2.65
C VAL A 124 -3.87 -0.44 -2.93
N LEU A 125 -5.17 -0.37 -2.64
CA LEU A 125 -5.98 0.83 -2.86
C LEU A 125 -5.64 1.87 -1.79
N CYS A 126 -5.10 3.01 -2.22
CA CYS A 126 -4.83 4.15 -1.36
C CYS A 126 -6.04 5.08 -1.32
N VAL A 127 -6.50 5.39 -0.12
CA VAL A 127 -7.60 6.33 0.16
C VAL A 127 -7.18 7.27 1.27
N GLY A 128 -7.63 8.52 1.22
CA GLY A 128 -7.28 9.48 2.27
C GLY A 128 -7.68 10.90 1.93
N GLU A 129 -7.83 11.70 2.98
CA GLU A 129 -8.25 13.09 2.93
C GLU A 129 -7.07 14.07 2.95
N THR A 130 -7.28 15.22 2.33
CA THR A 130 -6.39 16.38 2.42
C THR A 130 -6.52 17.05 3.80
N ARG A 131 -5.63 18.02 4.05
CA ARG A 131 -5.67 18.80 5.28
C ARG A 131 -6.95 19.62 5.39
N GLU A 132 -7.35 20.27 4.31
CA GLU A 132 -8.55 21.08 4.21
C GLU A 132 -9.82 20.27 4.49
N GLU A 133 -9.88 19.05 3.94
CA GLU A 133 -11.01 18.13 4.15
C GLU A 133 -11.08 17.67 5.60
N ARG A 134 -9.93 17.37 6.23
CA ARG A 134 -9.87 17.02 7.64
C ARG A 134 -10.28 18.16 8.54
N GLU A 135 -9.77 19.37 8.30
CA GLU A 135 -10.14 20.57 9.07
C GLU A 135 -11.65 20.92 8.93
N ALA A 136 -12.23 20.55 7.79
CA ALA A 136 -13.68 20.64 7.54
C ALA A 136 -14.50 19.47 8.14
N GLY A 137 -13.87 18.51 8.82
CA GLY A 137 -14.55 17.36 9.42
C GLY A 137 -15.06 16.32 8.40
N ARG A 138 -14.55 16.31 7.16
CA ARG A 138 -15.03 15.46 6.07
C ARG A 138 -14.21 14.19 5.84
N THR A 139 -13.32 13.81 6.76
CA THR A 139 -12.45 12.64 6.61
C THR A 139 -13.21 11.38 6.18
N LEU A 140 -14.25 11.01 6.95
CA LEU A 140 -14.99 9.76 6.68
C LEU A 140 -15.82 9.84 5.39
N GLU A 141 -16.33 11.01 5.02
CA GLU A 141 -17.00 11.26 3.74
C GLU A 141 -16.05 11.00 2.58
N VAL A 142 -14.89 11.68 2.56
CA VAL A 142 -13.91 11.58 1.47
C VAL A 142 -13.37 10.15 1.33
N VAL A 143 -12.95 9.55 2.43
CA VAL A 143 -12.43 8.17 2.43
C VAL A 143 -13.51 7.19 1.99
N GLY A 144 -14.75 7.38 2.44
CA GLY A 144 -15.91 6.57 2.05
C GLY A 144 -16.22 6.69 0.58
N ASP A 145 -16.21 7.90 0.02
CA ASP A 145 -16.50 8.14 -1.41
C ASP A 145 -15.44 7.52 -2.32
N GLN A 146 -14.15 7.69 -2.00
CA GLN A 146 -13.05 7.06 -2.72
C GLN A 146 -13.14 5.53 -2.71
N LEU A 147 -13.51 4.93 -1.58
CA LEU A 147 -13.66 3.49 -1.45
C LEU A 147 -14.89 2.98 -2.21
N LYS A 148 -16.03 3.67 -2.06
CA LYS A 148 -17.28 3.33 -2.76
C LYS A 148 -17.15 3.41 -4.27
N ALA A 149 -16.44 4.41 -4.81
CA ALA A 149 -16.23 4.54 -6.24
C ALA A 149 -15.57 3.28 -6.85
N VAL A 150 -14.64 2.66 -6.13
CA VAL A 150 -14.02 1.40 -6.58
C VAL A 150 -14.98 0.21 -6.35
N ILE A 151 -15.65 0.13 -5.19
CA ILE A 151 -16.63 -0.94 -4.91
C ILE A 151 -17.74 -0.95 -5.97
N ASP A 152 -18.26 0.21 -6.33
CA ASP A 152 -19.34 0.34 -7.33
C ASP A 152 -18.88 -0.10 -8.73
N ALA A 153 -17.61 0.10 -9.05
CA ALA A 153 -17.05 -0.27 -10.35
C ALA A 153 -16.72 -1.78 -10.46
N VAL A 154 -16.18 -2.40 -9.40
CA VAL A 154 -15.64 -3.78 -9.47
C VAL A 154 -16.41 -4.78 -8.60
N GLY A 155 -17.29 -4.31 -7.74
CA GLY A 155 -18.01 -5.11 -6.75
C GLY A 155 -17.20 -5.38 -5.47
N VAL A 156 -17.88 -5.48 -4.32
CA VAL A 156 -17.25 -5.70 -3.01
C VAL A 156 -16.46 -7.02 -2.96
N ALA A 157 -16.90 -8.06 -3.66
CA ALA A 157 -16.23 -9.38 -3.69
C ALA A 157 -14.77 -9.27 -4.19
N ALA A 158 -14.45 -8.28 -5.04
CA ALA A 158 -13.09 -8.03 -5.52
C ALA A 158 -12.12 -7.68 -4.38
N PHE A 159 -12.62 -7.11 -3.29
CA PHE A 159 -11.81 -6.74 -2.12
C PHE A 159 -11.34 -7.94 -1.28
N ALA A 160 -11.86 -9.15 -1.52
CA ALA A 160 -11.30 -10.37 -0.94
C ALA A 160 -9.85 -10.63 -1.39
N ASN A 161 -9.46 -10.08 -2.56
CA ASN A 161 -8.12 -10.14 -3.12
C ASN A 161 -7.52 -8.74 -3.29
N ALA A 162 -7.62 -7.91 -2.26
CA ALA A 162 -7.10 -6.55 -2.25
C ALA A 162 -6.60 -6.17 -0.85
N VAL A 163 -5.94 -5.03 -0.79
CA VAL A 163 -5.51 -4.34 0.44
C VAL A 163 -5.97 -2.90 0.33
N VAL A 164 -6.35 -2.27 1.43
CA VAL A 164 -6.63 -0.84 1.47
C VAL A 164 -5.60 -0.15 2.37
N ALA A 165 -5.02 0.96 1.90
CA ALA A 165 -4.11 1.80 2.66
C ALA A 165 -4.77 3.15 2.93
N TYR A 166 -4.94 3.50 4.20
CA TYR A 166 -5.40 4.83 4.59
C TYR A 166 -4.22 5.79 4.68
N GLU A 167 -4.26 6.82 3.85
CA GLU A 167 -3.25 7.87 3.77
C GLU A 167 -3.81 9.18 4.34
N PRO A 168 -3.54 9.56 5.61
CA PRO A 168 -3.78 10.92 6.07
C PRO A 168 -2.83 11.87 5.33
N VAL A 169 -3.28 12.44 4.18
CA VAL A 169 -2.41 13.20 3.27
C VAL A 169 -1.71 14.36 3.98
N TRP A 170 -2.38 14.97 4.96
CA TRP A 170 -1.83 16.03 5.81
C TRP A 170 -0.66 15.58 6.69
N ALA A 171 -0.48 14.27 6.89
CA ALA A 171 0.62 13.69 7.69
C ALA A 171 1.74 13.09 6.83
N ILE A 172 1.62 13.10 5.48
CA ILE A 172 2.64 12.52 4.60
C ILE A 172 3.74 13.55 4.33
N GLY A 173 4.95 13.27 4.80
CA GLY A 173 6.12 14.14 4.53
C GLY A 173 6.13 15.48 5.24
N THR A 174 5.15 15.76 6.09
CA THR A 174 5.01 17.05 6.80
C THR A 174 5.66 17.05 8.19
N GLY A 175 6.06 15.89 8.70
CA GLY A 175 6.51 15.70 10.08
C GLY A 175 5.37 15.54 11.09
N LEU A 176 4.12 15.74 10.69
CA LEU A 176 2.94 15.42 11.49
C LEU A 176 2.63 13.92 11.43
N THR A 177 2.00 13.41 12.47
CA THR A 177 1.52 12.02 12.54
C THR A 177 0.10 12.02 13.10
N ALA A 178 -0.76 11.16 12.58
CA ALA A 178 -2.02 10.87 13.26
C ALA A 178 -1.73 10.12 14.56
N THR A 179 -2.53 10.33 15.59
CA THR A 179 -2.47 9.47 16.77
C THR A 179 -2.97 8.06 16.42
N PRO A 180 -2.57 7.01 17.17
CA PRO A 180 -3.09 5.67 16.95
C PRO A 180 -4.62 5.62 16.96
N GLU A 181 -5.27 6.37 17.85
CA GLU A 181 -6.74 6.44 17.96
C GLU A 181 -7.37 7.10 16.73
N GLN A 182 -6.76 8.18 16.22
CA GLN A 182 -7.24 8.84 15.00
C GLN A 182 -7.12 7.93 13.78
N ALA A 183 -6.02 7.19 13.67
CA ALA A 183 -5.84 6.20 12.61
C ALA A 183 -6.86 5.05 12.77
N GLN A 184 -7.04 4.54 13.97
CA GLN A 184 -8.00 3.48 14.28
C GLN A 184 -9.43 3.87 13.92
N GLU A 185 -9.86 5.09 14.22
CA GLU A 185 -11.20 5.58 13.88
C GLU A 185 -11.49 5.44 12.38
N VAL A 186 -10.56 5.87 11.53
CA VAL A 186 -10.75 5.80 10.08
C VAL A 186 -10.67 4.35 9.59
N HIS A 187 -9.74 3.55 10.10
CA HIS A 187 -9.63 2.13 9.76
C HIS A 187 -10.90 1.36 10.15
N ALA A 188 -11.47 1.63 11.32
CA ALA A 188 -12.74 1.03 11.75
C ALA A 188 -13.90 1.43 10.83
N ALA A 189 -13.95 2.69 10.39
CA ALA A 189 -14.97 3.18 9.47
C ALA A 189 -14.83 2.53 8.07
N ILE A 190 -13.61 2.41 7.53
CA ILE A 190 -13.35 1.67 6.27
C ILE A 190 -13.87 0.23 6.39
N ARG A 191 -13.50 -0.47 7.46
CA ARG A 191 -13.93 -1.85 7.68
C ARG A 191 -15.45 -1.98 7.85
N ALA A 192 -16.09 -1.03 8.54
CA ALA A 192 -17.53 -1.00 8.71
C ALA A 192 -18.25 -0.83 7.36
N LEU A 193 -17.78 0.08 6.50
CA LEU A 193 -18.33 0.30 5.17
C LEU A 193 -18.27 -0.97 4.32
N VAL A 194 -17.14 -1.67 4.31
CA VAL A 194 -17.01 -2.94 3.58
C VAL A 194 -17.91 -4.02 4.20
N ARG A 195 -18.05 -4.06 5.53
CA ARG A 195 -18.89 -5.02 6.25
C ARG A 195 -20.38 -4.84 5.94
N GLU A 196 -20.84 -3.62 5.72
CA GLU A 196 -22.22 -3.34 5.28
C GLU A 196 -22.53 -4.00 3.93
N ALA A 197 -21.53 -4.09 3.04
CA ALA A 197 -21.69 -4.73 1.75
C ALA A 197 -21.40 -6.25 1.80
N ASP A 198 -20.35 -6.67 2.52
CA ASP A 198 -19.99 -8.09 2.72
C ASP A 198 -19.14 -8.27 3.99
N ALA A 199 -19.71 -8.94 4.99
CA ALA A 199 -19.05 -9.17 6.27
C ALA A 199 -17.84 -10.10 6.15
N GLY A 200 -17.89 -11.10 5.27
CA GLY A 200 -16.78 -12.04 5.05
C GLY A 200 -15.56 -11.37 4.44
N VAL A 201 -15.79 -10.52 3.45
CA VAL A 201 -14.73 -9.69 2.84
C VAL A 201 -14.11 -8.75 3.87
N ALA A 202 -14.94 -8.05 4.66
CA ALA A 202 -14.46 -7.10 5.67
C ALA A 202 -13.58 -7.75 6.74
N GLU A 203 -13.88 -8.99 7.14
CA GLU A 203 -13.07 -9.71 8.12
C GLU A 203 -11.70 -10.12 7.59
N GLY A 204 -11.58 -10.42 6.29
CA GLY A 204 -10.34 -10.82 5.65
C GLY A 204 -9.49 -9.65 5.13
N LEU A 205 -10.10 -8.51 4.84
CA LEU A 205 -9.45 -7.35 4.22
C LEU A 205 -8.36 -6.75 5.12
N GLN A 206 -7.13 -6.70 4.60
CA GLN A 206 -6.02 -6.02 5.27
C GLN A 206 -6.13 -4.51 5.10
N LEU A 207 -6.03 -3.77 6.20
CA LEU A 207 -6.03 -2.31 6.22
C LEU A 207 -4.69 -1.80 6.73
N LEU A 208 -3.98 -1.03 5.90
CA LEU A 208 -2.66 -0.48 6.21
C LEU A 208 -2.74 0.99 6.58
N TYR A 209 -1.96 1.41 7.56
CA TYR A 209 -1.76 2.82 7.83
C TYR A 209 -0.67 3.38 6.90
N GLY A 210 -1.01 4.38 6.10
CA GLY A 210 -0.14 5.02 5.09
C GLY A 210 0.41 6.40 5.48
N GLY A 211 0.22 6.83 6.71
CA GLY A 211 0.84 8.04 7.24
C GLY A 211 2.30 7.84 7.65
N SER A 212 2.82 8.75 8.48
CA SER A 212 4.21 8.69 8.95
C SER A 212 4.40 7.55 9.94
N VAL A 213 5.04 6.46 9.51
CA VAL A 213 5.44 5.33 10.34
C VAL A 213 6.95 5.35 10.56
N LYS A 214 7.36 5.18 11.81
CA LYS A 214 8.75 5.05 12.26
C LYS A 214 8.86 3.88 13.23
N ALA A 215 10.06 3.37 13.48
CA ALA A 215 10.29 2.33 14.49
C ALA A 215 9.71 2.69 15.87
N ALA A 216 9.75 3.98 16.23
CA ALA A 216 9.29 4.47 17.54
C ALA A 216 7.77 4.42 17.74
N ASN A 217 6.94 4.49 16.67
CA ASN A 217 5.47 4.51 16.76
C ASN A 217 4.80 3.28 16.13
N ALA A 218 5.56 2.43 15.46
CA ALA A 218 5.01 1.29 14.72
C ALA A 218 4.25 0.30 15.63
N ALA A 219 4.79 0.00 16.81
CA ALA A 219 4.17 -0.94 17.74
C ALA A 219 2.80 -0.46 18.24
N GLU A 220 2.66 0.83 18.55
CA GLU A 220 1.39 1.41 18.99
C GLU A 220 0.35 1.40 17.87
N LEU A 221 0.75 1.84 16.65
CA LEU A 221 -0.12 1.85 15.48
C LEU A 221 -0.59 0.44 15.12
N PHE A 222 0.34 -0.51 15.01
CA PHE A 222 0.01 -1.89 14.59
C PHE A 222 -0.65 -2.72 15.71
N GLY A 223 -0.65 -2.21 16.95
CA GLY A 223 -1.40 -2.76 18.07
C GLY A 223 -2.91 -2.47 17.99
N MET A 224 -3.34 -1.54 17.15
CA MET A 224 -4.76 -1.19 17.00
C MET A 224 -5.56 -2.30 16.30
N PRO A 225 -6.86 -2.49 16.68
CA PRO A 225 -7.66 -3.64 16.23
C PRO A 225 -7.87 -3.73 14.72
N ASP A 226 -7.94 -2.59 14.02
CA ASP A 226 -8.24 -2.53 12.59
C ASP A 226 -7.04 -2.10 11.73
N ILE A 227 -5.85 -1.93 12.33
CA ILE A 227 -4.62 -1.62 11.61
C ILE A 227 -3.81 -2.92 11.44
N ASP A 228 -3.71 -3.40 10.20
CA ASP A 228 -3.08 -4.69 9.89
C ASP A 228 -1.63 -4.53 9.40
N GLY A 229 -1.04 -3.35 9.59
CA GLY A 229 0.32 -3.04 9.19
C GLY A 229 0.46 -1.65 8.58
N GLY A 230 1.46 -1.44 7.72
CA GLY A 230 1.76 -0.11 7.20
C GLY A 230 2.21 -0.05 5.75
N LEU A 231 1.84 1.05 5.09
CA LEU A 231 2.45 1.50 3.83
C LEU A 231 3.47 2.58 4.16
N VAL A 232 4.74 2.19 4.17
CA VAL A 232 5.86 2.98 4.71
C VAL A 232 6.59 3.70 3.58
N GLY A 233 6.70 5.02 3.65
CA GLY A 233 7.45 5.83 2.69
C GLY A 233 8.93 5.95 3.05
N GLY A 234 9.41 7.14 3.40
CA GLY A 234 10.83 7.47 3.61
C GLY A 234 11.60 6.55 4.56
N ALA A 235 10.96 6.05 5.63
CA ALA A 235 11.59 5.10 6.55
C ALA A 235 11.94 3.76 5.87
N SER A 236 11.29 3.40 4.77
CA SER A 236 11.59 2.18 4.01
C SER A 236 12.87 2.27 3.17
N LEU A 237 13.47 3.46 3.05
CA LEU A 237 14.74 3.68 2.37
C LEU A 237 15.97 3.43 3.28
N ASN A 238 15.73 3.17 4.57
CA ASN A 238 16.76 2.76 5.51
C ASN A 238 16.47 1.32 5.97
N ALA A 239 17.40 0.39 5.70
CA ALA A 239 17.18 -1.02 5.97
C ALA A 239 16.99 -1.33 7.47
N GLU A 240 17.69 -0.64 8.37
CA GLU A 240 17.59 -0.85 9.82
C GLU A 240 16.24 -0.35 10.35
N GLU A 241 15.85 0.87 9.95
CA GLU A 241 14.58 1.48 10.33
C GLU A 241 13.39 0.66 9.82
N PHE A 242 13.42 0.28 8.54
CA PHE A 242 12.37 -0.56 7.96
C PHE A 242 12.30 -1.93 8.61
N SER A 243 13.45 -2.52 8.93
CA SER A 243 13.53 -3.79 9.66
C SER A 243 12.90 -3.71 11.05
N ALA A 244 13.13 -2.61 11.77
CA ALA A 244 12.52 -2.38 13.08
C ALA A 244 10.99 -2.24 12.98
N ILE A 245 10.50 -1.52 11.95
CA ILE A 245 9.06 -1.38 11.65
C ILE A 245 8.44 -2.75 11.34
N CYS A 246 9.08 -3.56 10.48
CA CYS A 246 8.58 -4.89 10.14
C CYS A 246 8.49 -5.81 11.35
N ARG A 247 9.50 -5.80 12.23
CA ARG A 247 9.48 -6.60 13.47
C ARG A 247 8.38 -6.13 14.43
N ALA A 248 8.10 -4.84 14.51
CA ALA A 248 7.02 -4.30 15.34
C ALA A 248 5.62 -4.75 14.88
N ALA A 249 5.45 -5.12 13.61
CA ALA A 249 4.21 -5.70 13.09
C ALA A 249 4.04 -7.18 13.46
N GLY A 250 5.11 -7.88 13.78
CA GLY A 250 5.09 -9.25 14.29
C GLY A 250 4.46 -9.26 15.69
N ARG A 251 3.18 -9.67 15.75
CA ARG A 251 2.52 -9.89 17.04
C ARG A 251 3.20 -11.10 17.69
N GLY A 252 3.96 -10.86 18.76
CA GLY A 252 4.60 -11.89 19.56
C GLY A 252 3.60 -12.83 20.24
#